data_8b2491d7545eaf7c8e7e5f16375acd87
#
_entry.id   8b2491d7545eaf7c8e7e5f16375acd87
#
_cell.length_a   1.000
_cell.length_b   1.000
_cell.length_c   1.000
_cell.angle_alpha   90.00
_cell.angle_beta   90.00
_cell.angle_gamma   90.00
#
_symmetry.space_group_name_H-M   'P 1'
#
loop_
_entity.id
_entity.type
_entity.pdbx_description
1 polymer ?
#
loop_
_entity_poly.entity_id
_entity_poly.type
_entity_poly.pdbx_seq_one_letter_code
_entity_poly.pdbx_strand_id
1 'polypeptide(L)'
;MRIRIAAVGLALGALVALGSATSRASAQDAEQNKALFTVVVNQVYNAGDLALADDLVAKSVTSNGAALGRDGFKAKVKEQRAGGRKYTVDELVADGDRVIGRVTQAGGGGQSASEILVFRIQDGQITEEWSMADAPALRQQFGLRGTAPAPGASAN
;
A
#
# COMPACT_ATOMS: atom_id res chain seq x y z
N MET A 1 -46.25 29.12 -46.42
CA MET A 1 -45.90 29.09 -44.97
C MET A 1 -45.33 27.71 -44.68
N ARG A 2 -43.99 27.59 -44.64
CA ARG A 2 -43.29 26.31 -44.45
C ARG A 2 -42.59 26.35 -43.09
N ILE A 3 -43.07 25.55 -42.12
CA ILE A 3 -42.53 25.43 -40.81
C ILE A 3 -41.39 24.40 -40.88
N ARG A 4 -40.17 24.83 -40.59
CA ARG A 4 -39.01 23.98 -40.43
C ARG A 4 -38.95 23.52 -38.96
N ILE A 5 -39.12 22.23 -38.72
CA ILE A 5 -38.74 21.61 -37.46
C ILE A 5 -37.42 20.86 -37.73
N ALA A 6 -36.36 21.35 -37.18
CA ALA A 6 -35.05 20.70 -37.26
C ALA A 6 -34.45 20.58 -35.86
N ALA A 7 -34.11 19.33 -35.52
CA ALA A 7 -33.02 18.90 -34.67
C ALA A 7 -33.00 19.32 -33.18
N VAL A 8 -33.62 18.53 -32.37
CA VAL A 8 -33.19 18.33 -30.95
C VAL A 8 -33.09 16.82 -30.74
N GLY A 9 -31.90 16.30 -30.78
CA GLY A 9 -31.71 14.85 -30.56
C GLY A 9 -30.30 14.35 -30.77
N LEU A 10 -29.28 15.03 -30.21
CA LEU A 10 -27.91 14.45 -30.19
C LEU A 10 -27.00 15.07 -29.11
N ALA A 11 -27.40 15.02 -27.86
CA ALA A 11 -26.55 15.49 -26.77
C ALA A 11 -26.48 14.58 -25.54
N LEU A 12 -27.18 13.44 -25.49
CA LEU A 12 -27.18 12.56 -24.31
C LEU A 12 -26.24 11.36 -24.40
N GLY A 13 -25.66 11.08 -25.58
CA GLY A 13 -24.79 9.89 -25.75
C GLY A 13 -23.32 10.07 -25.34
N ALA A 14 -22.83 11.32 -25.30
CA ALA A 14 -21.38 11.57 -25.07
C ALA A 14 -20.98 11.60 -23.58
N LEU A 15 -21.89 11.87 -22.67
CA LEU A 15 -21.55 11.97 -21.22
C LEU A 15 -21.34 10.62 -20.54
N VAL A 16 -22.01 9.56 -21.02
CA VAL A 16 -21.88 8.21 -20.44
C VAL A 16 -20.55 7.55 -20.83
N ALA A 17 -20.00 7.86 -22.00
CA ALA A 17 -18.73 7.31 -22.46
C ALA A 17 -17.50 7.88 -21.73
N LEU A 18 -17.54 9.16 -21.33
CA LEU A 18 -16.45 9.78 -20.56
C LEU A 18 -16.39 9.26 -19.12
N GLY A 19 -17.53 9.01 -18.48
CA GLY A 19 -17.57 8.46 -17.12
C GLY A 19 -17.02 7.03 -17.04
N SER A 20 -17.21 6.21 -18.06
CA SER A 20 -16.71 4.83 -18.10
C SER A 20 -15.21 4.75 -18.36
N ALA A 21 -14.63 5.70 -19.10
CA ALA A 21 -13.19 5.74 -19.37
C ALA A 21 -12.40 6.18 -18.13
N THR A 22 -12.87 7.16 -17.38
CA THR A 22 -12.22 7.62 -16.14
C THR A 22 -12.28 6.57 -15.04
N SER A 23 -13.40 5.85 -14.89
CA SER A 23 -13.51 4.77 -13.91
C SER A 23 -12.60 3.59 -14.22
N ARG A 24 -12.38 3.26 -15.49
CA ARG A 24 -11.45 2.20 -15.89
C ARG A 24 -9.99 2.59 -15.68
N ALA A 25 -9.63 3.83 -16.00
CA ALA A 25 -8.29 4.34 -15.77
C ALA A 25 -7.94 4.29 -14.28
N SER A 26 -8.81 4.80 -13.39
CA SER A 26 -8.57 4.77 -11.94
C SER A 26 -8.49 3.35 -11.35
N ALA A 27 -9.26 2.39 -11.88
CA ALA A 27 -9.17 1.00 -11.46
C ALA A 27 -7.86 0.35 -11.93
N GLN A 28 -7.39 0.67 -13.11
CA GLN A 28 -6.11 0.20 -13.63
C GLN A 28 -4.95 0.75 -12.82
N ASP A 29 -4.98 2.04 -12.46
CA ASP A 29 -3.97 2.68 -11.62
C ASP A 29 -3.94 2.03 -10.22
N ALA A 30 -5.08 1.71 -9.63
CA ALA A 30 -5.18 1.02 -8.36
C ALA A 30 -4.51 -0.36 -8.38
N GLU A 31 -4.73 -1.15 -9.42
CA GLU A 31 -4.10 -2.48 -9.57
C GLU A 31 -2.59 -2.37 -9.82
N GLN A 32 -2.14 -1.38 -10.61
CA GLN A 32 -0.71 -1.11 -10.81
C GLN A 32 -0.05 -0.70 -9.48
N ASN A 33 -0.69 0.15 -8.70
CA ASN A 33 -0.18 0.59 -7.40
C ASN A 33 -0.10 -0.58 -6.39
N LYS A 34 -1.07 -1.50 -6.38
CA LYS A 34 -0.99 -2.74 -5.57
C LYS A 34 0.15 -3.64 -6.02
N ALA A 35 0.36 -3.77 -7.33
CA ALA A 35 1.48 -4.54 -7.87
C ALA A 35 2.82 -3.93 -7.44
N LEU A 36 2.97 -2.60 -7.53
CA LEU A 36 4.17 -1.90 -7.07
C LEU A 36 4.41 -2.10 -5.58
N PHE A 37 3.37 -1.99 -4.74
CA PHE A 37 3.46 -2.28 -3.31
C PHE A 37 4.03 -3.68 -3.06
N THR A 38 3.48 -4.69 -3.74
CA THR A 38 3.91 -6.08 -3.61
C THR A 38 5.37 -6.27 -4.04
N VAL A 39 5.77 -5.64 -5.15
CA VAL A 39 7.16 -5.66 -5.64
C VAL A 39 8.10 -5.04 -4.60
N VAL A 40 7.77 -3.89 -4.04
CA VAL A 40 8.62 -3.23 -3.04
C VAL A 40 8.74 -4.08 -1.79
N VAL A 41 7.66 -4.67 -1.28
CA VAL A 41 7.72 -5.54 -0.10
C VAL A 41 8.57 -6.78 -0.39
N ASN A 42 8.37 -7.44 -1.51
CA ASN A 42 9.05 -8.69 -1.80
C ASN A 42 10.50 -8.49 -2.23
N GLN A 43 10.77 -7.55 -3.12
CA GLN A 43 12.11 -7.39 -3.70
C GLN A 43 12.98 -6.42 -2.88
N VAL A 44 12.43 -5.29 -2.45
CA VAL A 44 13.23 -4.30 -1.71
C VAL A 44 13.33 -4.68 -0.24
N TYR A 45 12.20 -4.85 0.47
CA TYR A 45 12.23 -5.18 1.90
C TYR A 45 12.74 -6.60 2.16
N ASN A 46 12.20 -7.60 1.51
CA ASN A 46 12.52 -9.00 1.80
C ASN A 46 13.79 -9.50 1.11
N ALA A 47 13.95 -9.25 -0.19
CA ALA A 47 15.13 -9.69 -0.93
C ALA A 47 16.33 -8.75 -0.76
N GLY A 48 16.09 -7.45 -0.51
CA GLY A 48 17.12 -6.44 -0.33
C GLY A 48 17.68 -5.90 -1.63
N ASP A 49 16.89 -5.93 -2.67
CA ASP A 49 17.25 -5.29 -3.93
C ASP A 49 17.12 -3.77 -3.79
N LEU A 50 18.23 -3.16 -3.34
CA LEU A 50 18.28 -1.72 -3.13
C LEU A 50 18.52 -0.94 -4.43
N ALA A 51 18.93 -1.62 -5.50
CA ALA A 51 19.01 -0.97 -6.82
C ALA A 51 17.59 -0.67 -7.34
N LEU A 52 16.66 -1.60 -7.13
CA LEU A 52 15.25 -1.40 -7.49
C LEU A 52 14.61 -0.22 -6.74
N ALA A 53 15.06 0.09 -5.53
CA ALA A 53 14.60 1.27 -4.80
C ALA A 53 14.98 2.60 -5.49
N ASP A 54 15.99 2.62 -6.36
CA ASP A 54 16.34 3.82 -7.13
C ASP A 54 15.25 4.19 -8.14
N ASP A 55 14.54 3.20 -8.65
CA ASP A 55 13.47 3.38 -9.63
C ASP A 55 12.10 3.58 -8.95
N LEU A 56 11.84 2.82 -7.87
CA LEU A 56 10.52 2.73 -7.26
C LEU A 56 10.29 3.68 -6.06
N VAL A 57 11.32 4.35 -5.56
CA VAL A 57 11.21 5.26 -4.41
C VAL A 57 11.68 6.65 -4.79
N ALA A 58 10.87 7.66 -4.51
CA ALA A 58 11.20 9.05 -4.80
C ALA A 58 12.43 9.52 -4.00
N LYS A 59 13.24 10.41 -4.59
CA LYS A 59 14.41 10.99 -3.90
C LYS A 59 14.05 11.69 -2.60
N SER A 60 12.86 12.29 -2.54
CA SER A 60 12.34 13.05 -1.40
C SER A 60 11.32 12.28 -0.58
N VAL A 61 11.36 10.95 -0.58
CA VAL A 61 10.40 10.13 0.17
C VAL A 61 10.37 10.51 1.65
N THR A 62 9.15 10.53 2.22
CA THR A 62 8.93 10.73 3.66
C THR A 62 8.54 9.41 4.33
N SER A 63 8.85 9.25 5.60
CA SER A 63 8.42 8.10 6.40
C SER A 63 7.80 8.60 7.71
N ASN A 64 6.58 8.16 7.99
CA ASN A 64 5.80 8.57 9.16
C ASN A 64 5.75 10.11 9.34
N GLY A 65 5.62 10.84 8.23
CA GLY A 65 5.55 12.30 8.21
C GLY A 65 6.90 13.03 8.32
N ALA A 66 8.01 12.34 8.52
CA ALA A 66 9.34 12.92 8.58
C ALA A 66 10.09 12.75 7.24
N ALA A 67 10.90 13.74 6.89
CA ALA A 67 11.78 13.62 5.72
C ALA A 67 12.79 12.49 5.92
N LEU A 68 12.82 11.53 5.01
CA LEU A 68 13.73 10.40 5.06
C LEU A 68 14.73 10.43 3.91
N GLY A 69 14.25 10.73 2.71
CA GLY A 69 14.99 10.60 1.47
C GLY A 69 15.23 9.14 1.06
N ARG A 70 15.57 8.94 -0.22
CA ARG A 70 15.79 7.58 -0.74
C ARG A 70 16.95 6.84 -0.05
N ASP A 71 18.03 7.54 0.25
CA ASP A 71 19.19 6.93 0.92
C ASP A 71 18.83 6.52 2.35
N GLY A 72 18.05 7.33 3.06
CA GLY A 72 17.52 6.99 4.37
C GLY A 72 16.56 5.78 4.30
N PHE A 73 15.72 5.71 3.27
CA PHE A 73 14.87 4.55 3.02
C PHE A 73 15.69 3.27 2.83
N LYS A 74 16.74 3.32 1.99
CA LYS A 74 17.65 2.18 1.79
C LYS A 74 18.38 1.78 3.07
N ALA A 75 18.82 2.74 3.88
CA ALA A 75 19.45 2.48 5.18
C ALA A 75 18.47 1.78 6.14
N LYS A 76 17.23 2.26 6.22
CA LYS A 76 16.15 1.63 7.01
C LYS A 76 15.91 0.18 6.58
N VAL A 77 15.83 -0.09 5.28
CA VAL A 77 15.65 -1.46 4.76
C VAL A 77 16.82 -2.37 5.16
N LYS A 78 18.06 -1.88 5.04
CA LYS A 78 19.26 -2.64 5.47
C LYS A 78 19.18 -3.00 6.94
N GLU A 79 18.83 -2.04 7.80
CA GLU A 79 18.70 -2.26 9.24
C GLU A 79 17.62 -3.28 9.58
N GLN A 80 16.43 -3.16 8.98
CA GLN A 80 15.34 -4.11 9.18
C GLN A 80 15.73 -5.53 8.79
N ARG A 81 16.42 -5.69 7.68
CA ARG A 81 16.92 -6.98 7.21
C ARG A 81 18.02 -7.56 8.10
N ALA A 82 18.93 -6.71 8.57
CA ALA A 82 19.97 -7.13 9.52
C ALA A 82 19.34 -7.67 10.83
N GLY A 83 18.20 -7.10 11.25
CA GLY A 83 17.36 -7.60 12.34
C GLY A 83 16.53 -8.86 12.00
N GLY A 84 16.71 -9.44 10.82
CA GLY A 84 16.00 -10.65 10.39
C GLY A 84 14.54 -10.44 10.05
N ARG A 85 14.09 -9.19 9.84
CA ARG A 85 12.68 -8.90 9.50
C ARG A 85 12.33 -9.41 8.12
N LYS A 86 11.16 -10.02 8.03
CA LYS A 86 10.50 -10.47 6.79
C LYS A 86 9.04 -10.07 6.82
N TYR A 87 8.52 -9.72 5.68
CA TYR A 87 7.13 -9.28 5.52
C TYR A 87 6.37 -10.21 4.60
N THR A 88 5.16 -10.57 5.00
CA THR A 88 4.17 -11.25 4.15
C THR A 88 3.02 -10.30 3.93
N VAL A 89 2.63 -10.08 2.68
CA VAL A 89 1.45 -9.26 2.36
C VAL A 89 0.22 -10.13 2.52
N ASP A 90 -0.66 -9.76 3.44
CA ASP A 90 -1.89 -10.50 3.74
C ASP A 90 -3.08 -9.94 2.95
N GLU A 91 -3.16 -8.60 2.85
CA GLU A 91 -4.29 -7.92 2.23
C GLU A 91 -3.86 -6.56 1.67
N LEU A 92 -4.43 -6.15 0.54
CA LEU A 92 -4.18 -4.85 -0.09
C LEU A 92 -5.49 -4.16 -0.45
N VAL A 93 -5.58 -2.89 -0.10
CA VAL A 93 -6.60 -1.97 -0.56
C VAL A 93 -5.93 -0.78 -1.23
N ALA A 94 -6.42 -0.36 -2.38
CA ALA A 94 -5.94 0.84 -3.06
C ALA A 94 -7.08 1.82 -3.29
N ASP A 95 -6.79 3.11 -3.06
CA ASP A 95 -7.68 4.23 -3.36
C ASP A 95 -6.84 5.40 -3.91
N GLY A 96 -7.02 5.66 -5.20
CA GLY A 96 -6.24 6.66 -5.92
C GLY A 96 -4.74 6.36 -5.86
N ASP A 97 -3.98 7.31 -5.34
CA ASP A 97 -2.52 7.24 -5.19
C ASP A 97 -2.05 6.50 -3.92
N ARG A 98 -2.98 5.95 -3.12
CA ARG A 98 -2.65 5.28 -1.86
C ARG A 98 -2.92 3.79 -1.92
N VAL A 99 -1.96 3.03 -1.39
CA VAL A 99 -2.12 1.60 -1.13
C VAL A 99 -1.93 1.35 0.35
N ILE A 100 -2.89 0.67 0.93
CA ILE A 100 -2.86 0.23 2.33
C ILE A 100 -2.67 -1.28 2.31
N GLY A 101 -1.62 -1.75 2.93
CA GLY A 101 -1.32 -3.17 3.07
C GLY A 101 -1.35 -3.59 4.54
N ARG A 102 -2.15 -4.63 4.84
CA ARG A 102 -1.95 -5.39 6.07
C ARG A 102 -0.87 -6.43 5.78
N VAL A 103 0.17 -6.40 6.59
CA VAL A 103 1.31 -7.31 6.45
C VAL A 103 1.58 -8.03 7.77
N THR A 104 2.04 -9.26 7.68
CA THR A 104 2.62 -9.97 8.80
C THR A 104 4.14 -9.79 8.77
N GLN A 105 4.69 -9.17 9.81
CA GLN A 105 6.12 -9.04 10.01
C GLN A 105 6.60 -10.19 10.88
N ALA A 106 7.49 -11.02 10.37
CA ALA A 106 8.26 -11.99 11.16
C ALA A 106 9.61 -11.38 11.50
N GLY A 107 10.07 -11.55 12.74
CA GLY A 107 11.37 -11.06 13.23
C GLY A 107 12.34 -12.17 13.59
N GLY A 108 13.60 -11.80 13.79
CA GLY A 108 14.59 -12.70 14.40
C GLY A 108 14.14 -13.08 15.81
N GLY A 109 13.96 -14.39 16.07
CA GLY A 109 13.46 -14.89 17.35
C GLY A 109 12.08 -15.56 17.28
N GLY A 110 11.51 -15.72 16.07
CA GLY A 110 10.26 -16.51 15.87
C GLY A 110 8.98 -15.77 16.27
N GLN A 111 9.06 -14.49 16.61
CA GLN A 111 7.87 -13.67 16.88
C GLN A 111 7.36 -13.05 15.59
N SER A 112 6.04 -13.01 15.44
CA SER A 112 5.38 -12.31 14.35
C SER A 112 4.40 -11.27 14.90
N ALA A 113 4.26 -10.16 14.16
CA ALA A 113 3.32 -9.10 14.48
C ALA A 113 2.60 -8.66 13.21
N SER A 114 1.36 -8.22 13.35
CA SER A 114 0.63 -7.57 12.28
C SER A 114 1.04 -6.10 12.21
N GLU A 115 1.21 -5.60 11.00
CA GLU A 115 1.57 -4.21 10.71
C GLU A 115 0.72 -3.70 9.55
N ILE A 116 0.37 -2.43 9.60
CA ILE A 116 -0.23 -1.72 8.48
C ILE A 116 0.85 -0.87 7.83
N LEU A 117 1.10 -1.12 6.55
CA LEU A 117 1.93 -0.25 5.71
C LEU A 117 1.04 0.55 4.78
N VAL A 118 1.31 1.84 4.66
CA VAL A 118 0.64 2.71 3.70
C VAL A 118 1.69 3.35 2.81
N PHE A 119 1.53 3.18 1.50
CA PHE A 119 2.35 3.87 0.51
C PHE A 119 1.49 4.86 -0.27
N ARG A 120 1.99 6.09 -0.43
CA ARG A 120 1.52 6.99 -1.48
C ARG A 120 2.42 6.79 -2.69
N ILE A 121 1.80 6.55 -3.84
CA ILE A 121 2.49 6.25 -5.10
C ILE A 121 2.10 7.30 -6.12
N GLN A 122 3.07 8.07 -6.60
CA GLN A 122 2.88 9.10 -7.61
C GLN A 122 3.93 8.88 -8.69
N ASP A 123 3.51 8.96 -9.95
CA ASP A 123 4.38 8.74 -11.12
C ASP A 123 5.18 7.42 -11.05
N GLY A 124 4.57 6.36 -10.50
CA GLY A 124 5.20 5.05 -10.34
C GLY A 124 6.26 4.97 -9.23
N GLN A 125 6.35 5.97 -8.35
CA GLN A 125 7.29 5.99 -7.24
C GLN A 125 6.58 6.20 -5.90
N ILE A 126 7.10 5.58 -4.85
CA ILE A 126 6.68 5.82 -3.48
C ILE A 126 7.19 7.19 -3.04
N THR A 127 6.28 8.10 -2.73
CA THR A 127 6.56 9.44 -2.22
C THR A 127 6.38 9.56 -0.71
N GLU A 128 5.51 8.74 -0.14
CA GLU A 128 5.29 8.68 1.31
C GLU A 128 5.15 7.22 1.74
N GLU A 129 5.67 6.93 2.91
CA GLU A 129 5.52 5.67 3.60
C GLU A 129 5.04 5.93 5.02
N TRP A 130 4.06 5.16 5.46
CA TRP A 130 3.60 5.10 6.84
C TRP A 130 3.59 3.66 7.30
N SER A 131 4.04 3.43 8.54
CA SER A 131 3.97 2.11 9.16
C SER A 131 3.37 2.22 10.56
N MET A 132 2.43 1.34 10.84
CA MET A 132 1.79 1.22 12.15
C MET A 132 1.87 -0.24 12.57
N ALA A 133 2.85 -0.55 13.40
CA ALA A 133 2.92 -1.87 14.03
C ALA A 133 1.79 -1.99 15.06
N ASP A 134 1.23 -3.17 15.16
CA ASP A 134 0.30 -3.50 16.22
C ASP A 134 1.02 -3.44 17.57
N ALA A 135 0.93 -2.30 18.23
CA ALA A 135 1.60 -2.03 19.48
C ALA A 135 0.77 -2.59 20.63
N PRO A 136 1.24 -3.63 21.35
CA PRO A 136 0.56 -4.17 22.53
C PRO A 136 0.21 -3.11 23.57
N ALA A 137 1.04 -2.07 23.68
CA ALA A 137 0.82 -0.93 24.56
C ALA A 137 -0.42 -0.11 24.20
N LEU A 138 -0.71 0.08 22.90
CA LEU A 138 -1.94 0.77 22.46
C LEU A 138 -3.18 -0.07 22.74
N ARG A 139 -3.12 -1.39 22.57
CA ARG A 139 -4.22 -2.28 22.94
C ARG A 139 -4.56 -2.19 24.43
N GLN A 140 -3.55 -2.19 25.29
CA GLN A 140 -3.76 -2.01 26.73
C GLN A 140 -4.35 -0.65 27.06
N GLN A 141 -3.87 0.42 26.44
CA GLN A 141 -4.33 1.79 26.69
C GLN A 141 -5.80 1.98 26.28
N PHE A 142 -6.25 1.32 25.21
CA PHE A 142 -7.65 1.38 24.76
C PHE A 142 -8.54 0.25 25.28
N GLY A 143 -8.03 -0.59 26.21
CA GLY A 143 -8.78 -1.71 26.77
C GLY A 143 -9.13 -2.80 25.75
N LEU A 144 -8.48 -2.80 24.60
CA LEU A 144 -8.67 -3.81 23.57
C LEU A 144 -7.94 -5.08 24.00
N ARG A 145 -8.67 -6.00 24.64
CA ARG A 145 -8.15 -7.34 24.92
C ARG A 145 -8.02 -8.07 23.60
N GLY A 146 -6.79 -8.29 23.14
CA GLY A 146 -6.54 -9.25 22.09
C GLY A 146 -7.10 -10.58 22.53
N THR A 147 -7.91 -11.21 21.71
CA THR A 147 -8.21 -12.63 21.86
C THR A 147 -6.90 -13.36 21.67
N ALA A 148 -6.23 -13.71 22.78
CA ALA A 148 -5.17 -14.69 22.72
C ALA A 148 -5.75 -15.92 22.01
N PRO A 149 -5.02 -16.56 21.07
CA PRO A 149 -5.47 -17.84 20.55
C PRO A 149 -5.67 -18.77 21.75
N ALA A 150 -6.83 -19.43 21.80
CA ALA A 150 -7.17 -20.31 22.88
C ALA A 150 -6.04 -21.34 23.08
N PRO A 151 -5.49 -21.49 24.30
CA PRO A 151 -4.48 -22.52 24.54
C PRO A 151 -5.18 -23.87 24.41
N GLY A 152 -4.73 -24.70 23.48
CA GLY A 152 -5.03 -26.12 23.46
C GLY A 152 -6.16 -26.57 22.55
N ALA A 153 -5.90 -26.63 21.25
CA ALA A 153 -6.35 -27.76 20.45
C ALA A 153 -5.17 -28.72 20.30
N SER A 154 -4.85 -29.42 21.36
CA SER A 154 -3.99 -30.60 21.23
C SER A 154 -4.75 -31.62 20.39
N ALA A 155 -4.17 -31.98 19.26
CA ALA A 155 -4.59 -33.11 18.47
C ALA A 155 -4.56 -34.39 19.33
N ASN A 156 -5.67 -35.07 19.39
CA ASN A 156 -5.77 -36.48 19.64
C ASN A 156 -5.95 -37.17 18.31
#